data_539a59191f63255a190da1c9ec3ae4c6
#
_entry.id   539a59191f63255a190da1c9ec3ae4c6
#
_cell.length_a   1.000
_cell.length_b   1.000
_cell.length_c   1.000
_cell.angle_alpha   90.00
_cell.angle_beta   90.00
_cell.angle_gamma   90.00
#
_symmetry.space_group_name_H-M   'P 1'
#
loop_
_entity.id
_entity.type
_entity.pdbx_description
1 polymer ?
#
loop_
_entity_poly.entity_id
_entity_poly.type
_entity_poly.pdbx_seq_one_letter_code
_entity_poly.pdbx_strand_id
1 'polypeptide(L)'
;LGIDSIYNSVRKEVYEMSCTQKQQLVCFPKVRVYKPWFRHFNDHKDFRNEGTVHLFSLMALFSYANFRSNERVINGDRYMEAPGQWICKLGALPRILRVHSKAQALELMEYFQDHGFLTFEILDEEKEILRFTISDWKEHCTHLQYNYYSYKGSGFFFFPLPVGRLLLKIARKEVGIVFSELDAIMDMWLHTILNDPKVRGSEYMPVVYYSNMRGMPLLSYTYLARRWGWSKSRV
;
A
#
# COMPACT_ATOMS: atom_id res chain seq x y z
N LEU A 1 18.10 7.96 -19.29
CA LEU A 1 16.93 7.17 -19.69
C LEU A 1 15.92 7.32 -18.58
N GLY A 2 14.92 8.19 -18.81
CA GLY A 2 13.99 8.63 -17.80
C GLY A 2 13.03 7.54 -17.35
N ILE A 3 12.45 7.72 -16.17
CA ILE A 3 11.39 6.91 -15.57
C ILE A 3 10.26 6.66 -16.58
N ASP A 4 9.97 7.61 -17.44
CA ASP A 4 8.97 7.54 -18.53
C ASP A 4 9.28 6.45 -19.57
N SER A 5 10.55 6.18 -19.86
CA SER A 5 10.94 5.15 -20.83
C SER A 5 10.74 3.75 -20.29
N ILE A 6 11.05 3.53 -19.00
CA ILE A 6 10.81 2.25 -18.31
C ILE A 6 9.30 2.04 -18.13
N TYR A 7 8.57 3.11 -17.88
CA TYR A 7 7.13 3.13 -17.70
C TYR A 7 6.38 2.74 -18.97
N ASN A 8 6.80 3.29 -20.13
CA ASN A 8 6.20 2.99 -21.43
C ASN A 8 6.55 1.59 -21.94
N SER A 9 7.75 1.09 -21.64
CA SER A 9 8.15 -0.29 -21.99
C SER A 9 7.32 -1.33 -21.22
N VAL A 10 7.18 -1.15 -19.90
CA VAL A 10 6.35 -2.04 -19.06
C VAL A 10 4.88 -1.96 -19.45
N ARG A 11 4.40 -0.78 -19.84
CA ARG A 11 3.02 -0.55 -20.31
C ARG A 11 2.71 -1.35 -21.58
N LYS A 12 3.66 -1.41 -22.51
CA LYS A 12 3.49 -2.10 -23.79
C LYS A 12 3.48 -3.62 -23.60
N GLU A 13 4.39 -4.17 -22.81
CA GLU A 13 4.43 -5.62 -22.51
C GLU A 13 3.17 -6.08 -21.76
N VAL A 14 2.65 -5.30 -20.83
CA VAL A 14 1.42 -5.63 -20.10
C VAL A 14 0.19 -5.57 -21.01
N TYR A 15 0.16 -4.66 -21.98
CA TYR A 15 -0.95 -4.52 -22.93
C TYR A 15 -1.03 -5.69 -23.92
N GLU A 16 0.12 -6.20 -24.37
CA GLU A 16 0.17 -7.32 -25.31
C GLU A 16 -0.18 -8.69 -24.68
N MET A 17 0.10 -8.87 -23.38
CA MET A 17 -0.26 -10.10 -22.64
C MET A 17 -1.74 -10.24 -22.33
N SER A 18 -2.53 -9.20 -22.44
CA SER A 18 -3.85 -9.12 -21.83
C SER A 18 -5.04 -9.25 -22.76
N CYS A 19 -4.81 -9.40 -24.04
CA CYS A 19 -5.90 -9.44 -25.01
C CYS A 19 -6.77 -10.71 -24.94
N THR A 20 -6.33 -11.76 -24.24
CA THR A 20 -7.02 -13.06 -24.18
C THR A 20 -7.76 -13.36 -22.88
N GLN A 21 -7.56 -12.59 -21.83
CA GLN A 21 -8.31 -12.78 -20.57
C GLN A 21 -9.04 -11.49 -20.18
N LYS A 22 -10.33 -11.44 -20.47
CA LYS A 22 -11.25 -10.33 -20.17
C LYS A 22 -11.45 -10.02 -18.67
N GLN A 23 -10.66 -10.59 -17.78
CA GLN A 23 -10.79 -10.40 -16.34
C GLN A 23 -9.51 -9.82 -15.75
N GLN A 24 -9.60 -8.54 -15.35
CA GLN A 24 -8.69 -7.88 -14.40
C GLN A 24 -7.33 -7.45 -14.91
N LEU A 25 -7.30 -6.70 -15.98
CA LEU A 25 -6.12 -5.95 -16.38
C LEU A 25 -5.93 -4.75 -15.48
N VAL A 26 -5.01 -4.92 -14.57
CA VAL A 26 -4.41 -3.78 -13.89
C VAL A 26 -3.29 -3.27 -14.81
N CYS A 27 -3.58 -2.25 -15.60
CA CYS A 27 -2.62 -1.63 -16.53
C CYS A 27 -1.46 -0.90 -15.82
N PHE A 28 -1.22 -1.22 -14.56
CA PHE A 28 -0.24 -0.56 -13.71
C PHE A 28 0.39 -1.56 -12.77
N PRO A 29 1.66 -1.39 -12.38
CA PRO A 29 2.25 -2.21 -11.34
C PRO A 29 1.59 -1.89 -9.99
N LYS A 30 0.42 -2.46 -9.79
CA LYS A 30 -0.38 -2.36 -8.57
C LYS A 30 -0.65 -3.74 -8.03
N VAL A 31 -0.78 -3.86 -6.72
CA VAL A 31 -1.35 -5.05 -6.10
C VAL A 31 -2.75 -4.76 -5.61
N ARG A 32 -3.60 -5.76 -5.74
CA ARG A 32 -4.93 -5.74 -5.17
C ARG A 32 -4.89 -6.31 -3.76
N VAL A 33 -5.37 -5.54 -2.80
CA VAL A 33 -5.42 -5.92 -1.40
C VAL A 33 -6.86 -5.95 -0.93
N TYR A 34 -7.30 -7.06 -0.36
CA TYR A 34 -8.65 -7.18 0.18
C TYR A 34 -8.76 -6.40 1.49
N LYS A 35 -9.72 -5.46 1.57
CA LYS A 35 -9.98 -4.66 2.77
C LYS A 35 -10.32 -5.50 4.02
N PRO A 36 -11.15 -6.55 3.93
CA PRO A 36 -11.42 -7.40 5.09
C PRO A 36 -10.17 -8.08 5.62
N TRP A 37 -9.30 -8.59 4.74
CA TRP A 37 -8.03 -9.20 5.11
C TRP A 37 -7.11 -8.18 5.76
N PHE A 38 -6.98 -6.99 5.16
CA PHE A 38 -6.16 -5.92 5.69
C PHE A 38 -6.66 -5.43 7.06
N ARG A 39 -7.99 -5.31 7.24
CA ARG A 39 -8.61 -4.97 8.52
C ARG A 39 -8.38 -6.04 9.58
N HIS A 40 -8.39 -7.31 9.20
CA HIS A 40 -8.06 -8.40 10.11
C HIS A 40 -6.66 -8.21 10.71
N PHE A 41 -5.64 -7.90 9.91
CA PHE A 41 -4.31 -7.56 10.42
C PHE A 41 -4.33 -6.32 11.32
N ASN A 42 -5.15 -5.34 10.99
CA ASN A 42 -5.28 -4.12 11.78
C ASN A 42 -5.88 -4.39 13.18
N ASP A 43 -6.75 -5.35 13.30
CA ASP A 43 -7.41 -5.73 14.56
C ASP A 43 -6.66 -6.82 15.33
N HIS A 44 -5.74 -7.55 14.70
CA HIS A 44 -4.99 -8.65 15.29
C HIS A 44 -3.82 -8.14 16.14
N LYS A 45 -3.84 -8.41 17.44
CA LYS A 45 -2.87 -7.86 18.39
C LYS A 45 -1.50 -8.52 18.36
N ASP A 46 -1.40 -9.73 17.84
CA ASP A 46 -0.16 -10.52 17.85
C ASP A 46 0.90 -9.99 16.88
N PHE A 47 0.47 -9.27 15.83
CA PHE A 47 1.40 -8.67 14.88
C PHE A 47 1.85 -7.28 15.33
N ARG A 48 3.17 -7.10 15.39
CA ARG A 48 3.80 -5.84 15.77
C ARG A 48 3.95 -4.92 14.58
N ASN A 49 3.81 -3.61 14.82
CA ASN A 49 4.08 -2.55 13.84
C ASN A 49 5.23 -1.64 14.29
N GLU A 50 6.21 -2.21 14.98
CA GLU A 50 7.40 -1.53 15.47
C GLU A 50 8.55 -1.69 14.46
N GLY A 51 8.68 -0.75 13.54
CA GLY A 51 9.70 -0.76 12.50
C GLY A 51 9.95 0.66 11.98
N THR A 52 10.92 0.80 11.09
CA THR A 52 11.28 2.10 10.48
C THR A 52 10.79 2.24 9.05
N VAL A 53 10.10 1.24 8.50
CA VAL A 53 9.70 1.21 7.09
C VAL A 53 8.31 1.79 6.86
N HIS A 54 7.39 1.56 7.79
CA HIS A 54 6.00 2.06 7.78
C HIS A 54 5.16 1.68 6.54
N LEU A 55 5.52 0.58 5.86
CA LEU A 55 4.83 0.13 4.65
C LEU A 55 3.37 -0.23 4.94
N PHE A 56 3.12 -0.95 6.03
CA PHE A 56 1.77 -1.29 6.47
C PHE A 56 0.94 -0.03 6.74
N SER A 57 1.50 0.94 7.46
CA SER A 57 0.81 2.18 7.81
C SER A 57 0.42 2.99 6.56
N LEU A 58 1.32 3.10 5.58
CA LEU A 58 1.00 3.76 4.32
C LEU A 58 -0.10 3.01 3.55
N MET A 59 -0.01 1.69 3.47
CA MET A 59 -1.05 0.86 2.84
C MET A 59 -2.40 0.98 3.57
N ALA A 60 -2.38 1.15 4.90
CA ALA A 60 -3.58 1.40 5.67
C ALA A 60 -4.28 2.68 5.23
N LEU A 61 -3.55 3.78 5.06
CA LEU A 61 -4.11 5.04 4.55
C LEU A 61 -4.73 4.87 3.16
N PHE A 62 -4.04 4.17 2.25
CA PHE A 62 -4.61 3.84 0.93
C PHE A 62 -5.91 3.03 1.02
N SER A 63 -6.06 2.16 2.03
CA SER A 63 -7.27 1.35 2.22
C SER A 63 -8.50 2.17 2.61
N TYR A 64 -8.30 3.33 3.21
CA TYR A 64 -9.35 4.25 3.63
C TYR A 64 -9.67 5.30 2.57
N ALA A 65 -8.71 5.71 1.75
CA ALA A 65 -8.91 6.73 0.73
C ALA A 65 -10.04 6.38 -0.23
N ASN A 66 -10.89 7.35 -0.53
CA ASN A 66 -12.07 7.15 -1.38
C ASN A 66 -11.72 7.12 -2.86
N PHE A 67 -12.35 6.24 -3.61
CA PHE A 67 -12.26 6.20 -5.08
C PHE A 67 -13.18 7.22 -5.77
N ARG A 68 -14.22 7.65 -5.09
CA ARG A 68 -15.23 8.58 -5.61
C ARG A 68 -15.49 9.65 -4.57
N SER A 69 -16.01 10.78 -5.03
CA SER A 69 -16.53 11.77 -4.11
C SER A 69 -17.62 11.15 -3.23
N ASN A 70 -17.58 11.46 -1.96
CA ASN A 70 -18.46 10.92 -0.94
C ASN A 70 -18.79 12.00 0.08
N GLU A 71 -19.98 11.92 0.67
CA GLU A 71 -20.34 12.70 1.83
C GLU A 71 -20.14 11.86 3.09
N ARG A 72 -19.44 12.41 4.06
CA ARG A 72 -19.19 11.78 5.34
C ARG A 72 -19.77 12.57 6.48
N VAL A 73 -20.52 11.92 7.35
CA VAL A 73 -21.07 12.54 8.55
C VAL A 73 -20.23 12.13 9.77
N ILE A 74 -19.71 13.13 10.50
CA ILE A 74 -18.94 12.91 11.73
C ILE A 74 -19.52 13.86 12.79
N ASN A 75 -20.00 13.30 13.91
CA ASN A 75 -20.63 14.05 15.01
C ASN A 75 -21.83 14.95 14.58
N GLY A 76 -22.52 14.59 13.49
CA GLY A 76 -23.63 15.36 12.94
C GLY A 76 -23.24 16.36 11.85
N ASP A 77 -21.96 16.70 11.71
CA ASP A 77 -21.46 17.58 10.65
C ASP A 77 -21.19 16.80 9.36
N ARG A 78 -21.44 17.45 8.23
CA ARG A 78 -21.27 16.89 6.90
C ARG A 78 -19.98 17.40 6.27
N TYR A 79 -19.17 16.46 5.81
CA TYR A 79 -17.89 16.72 5.15
C TYR A 79 -17.89 16.10 3.76
N MET A 80 -17.42 16.85 2.76
CA MET A 80 -17.25 16.33 1.41
C MET A 80 -15.82 15.78 1.25
N GLU A 81 -15.73 14.55 0.79
CA GLU A 81 -14.47 13.86 0.47
C GLU A 81 -14.35 13.73 -1.04
N ALA A 82 -13.25 14.19 -1.61
CA ALA A 82 -12.89 13.95 -3.00
C ALA A 82 -12.18 12.58 -3.18
N PRO A 83 -12.00 12.09 -4.42
CA PRO A 83 -11.17 10.92 -4.67
C PRO A 83 -9.75 11.08 -4.11
N GLY A 84 -9.25 10.06 -3.44
CA GLY A 84 -7.97 10.08 -2.75
C GLY A 84 -8.01 10.66 -1.33
N GLN A 85 -9.15 11.18 -0.91
CA GLN A 85 -9.32 11.78 0.41
C GLN A 85 -10.00 10.83 1.41
N TRP A 86 -9.72 11.09 2.67
CA TRP A 86 -10.44 10.53 3.79
C TRP A 86 -10.45 11.50 4.97
N ILE A 87 -11.60 11.60 5.63
CA ILE A 87 -11.80 12.46 6.81
C ILE A 87 -12.07 11.57 8.01
N CYS A 88 -11.38 11.81 9.11
CA CYS A 88 -11.56 11.05 10.34
C CYS A 88 -11.26 11.90 11.58
N LYS A 89 -11.65 11.39 12.75
CA LYS A 89 -11.16 11.92 14.02
C LYS A 89 -9.69 11.57 14.19
N LEU A 90 -8.92 12.50 14.73
CA LEU A 90 -7.50 12.27 15.07
C LEU A 90 -7.33 11.04 15.98
N GLY A 91 -8.26 10.84 16.93
CA GLY A 91 -8.27 9.66 17.79
C GLY A 91 -8.43 8.31 17.09
N ALA A 92 -8.83 8.28 15.82
CA ALA A 92 -8.90 7.04 15.02
C ALA A 92 -7.57 6.65 14.36
N LEU A 93 -6.67 7.62 14.15
CA LEU A 93 -5.40 7.39 13.45
C LEU A 93 -4.49 6.35 14.12
N PRO A 94 -4.31 6.33 15.46
CA PRO A 94 -3.45 5.32 16.11
C PRO A 94 -3.87 3.89 15.77
N ARG A 95 -5.17 3.62 15.73
CA ARG A 95 -5.69 2.31 15.34
C ARG A 95 -5.46 2.02 13.86
N ILE A 96 -5.66 3.01 12.99
CA ILE A 96 -5.47 2.87 11.54
C ILE A 96 -4.00 2.57 11.21
N LEU A 97 -3.09 3.32 11.81
CA LEU A 97 -1.65 3.22 11.57
C LEU A 97 -0.96 2.15 12.41
N ARG A 98 -1.68 1.57 13.39
CA ARG A 98 -1.13 0.59 14.34
C ARG A 98 0.02 1.16 15.17
N VAL A 99 -0.16 2.37 15.67
CA VAL A 99 0.76 3.05 16.60
C VAL A 99 0.09 3.25 17.97
N HIS A 100 0.89 3.58 18.99
CA HIS A 100 0.40 3.59 20.38
C HIS A 100 -0.30 4.88 20.78
N SER A 101 0.00 6.00 20.13
CA SER A 101 -0.50 7.32 20.54
C SER A 101 -0.90 8.21 19.37
N LYS A 102 -1.71 9.27 19.65
CA LYS A 102 -2.02 10.31 18.68
C LYS A 102 -0.76 11.05 18.22
N ALA A 103 0.20 11.29 19.12
CA ALA A 103 1.45 11.96 18.80
C ALA A 103 2.24 11.15 17.77
N GLN A 104 2.46 9.87 18.01
CA GLN A 104 3.12 8.99 17.03
C GLN A 104 2.37 8.90 15.70
N ALA A 105 1.03 8.94 15.75
CA ALA A 105 0.25 8.95 14.52
C ALA A 105 0.47 10.24 13.71
N LEU A 106 0.55 11.40 14.36
CA LEU A 106 0.86 12.67 13.71
C LEU A 106 2.28 12.71 13.17
N GLU A 107 3.28 12.30 13.96
CA GLU A 107 4.68 12.19 13.50
C GLU A 107 4.78 11.34 12.23
N LEU A 108 4.03 10.24 12.16
CA LEU A 108 4.00 9.38 10.99
C LEU A 108 3.26 10.02 9.80
N MET A 109 2.20 10.80 10.04
CA MET A 109 1.54 11.58 8.99
C MET A 109 2.46 12.67 8.44
N GLU A 110 3.21 13.37 9.31
CA GLU A 110 4.23 14.36 8.94
C GLU A 110 5.33 13.69 8.10
N TYR A 111 5.85 12.55 8.56
CA TYR A 111 6.83 11.77 7.79
C TYR A 111 6.34 11.44 6.37
N PHE A 112 5.10 10.99 6.21
CA PHE A 112 4.56 10.71 4.89
C PHE A 112 4.34 11.98 4.06
N GLN A 113 3.99 13.09 4.67
CA GLN A 113 3.84 14.39 4.00
C GLN A 113 5.18 14.94 3.53
N ASP A 114 6.22 14.91 4.37
CA ASP A 114 7.57 15.38 4.04
C ASP A 114 8.19 14.61 2.88
N HIS A 115 7.80 13.33 2.73
CA HIS A 115 8.24 12.48 1.63
C HIS A 115 7.28 12.48 0.43
N GLY A 116 6.25 13.34 0.44
CA GLY A 116 5.35 13.54 -0.69
C GLY A 116 4.34 12.40 -0.94
N PHE A 117 4.11 11.50 0.02
CA PHE A 117 3.13 10.42 -0.14
C PHE A 117 1.69 10.89 0.04
N LEU A 118 1.48 11.91 0.86
CA LEU A 118 0.16 12.48 1.14
C LEU A 118 0.32 13.93 1.58
N THR A 119 -0.82 14.62 1.70
CA THR A 119 -0.97 15.85 2.47
C THR A 119 -2.06 15.65 3.52
N PHE A 120 -1.97 16.36 4.63
CA PHE A 120 -3.06 16.36 5.61
C PHE A 120 -3.25 17.75 6.23
N GLU A 121 -4.46 17.98 6.73
CA GLU A 121 -4.86 19.20 7.39
C GLU A 121 -5.86 18.90 8.49
N ILE A 122 -5.88 19.72 9.52
CA ILE A 122 -6.89 19.67 10.57
C ILE A 122 -8.03 20.61 10.14
N LEU A 123 -9.22 20.04 9.94
CA LEU A 123 -10.42 20.77 9.52
C LEU A 123 -11.12 21.45 10.70
N ASP A 124 -11.03 20.86 11.89
CA ASP A 124 -11.68 21.33 13.10
C ASP A 124 -10.82 20.90 14.29
N GLU A 125 -10.18 21.86 14.94
CA GLU A 125 -9.30 21.63 16.08
C GLU A 125 -10.06 21.18 17.32
N GLU A 126 -11.23 21.76 17.60
CA GLU A 126 -12.03 21.43 18.79
C GLU A 126 -12.58 20.01 18.73
N LYS A 127 -13.03 19.59 17.54
CA LYS A 127 -13.56 18.25 17.29
C LYS A 127 -12.49 17.24 16.89
N GLU A 128 -11.23 17.68 16.78
CA GLU A 128 -10.09 16.88 16.32
C GLU A 128 -10.36 16.18 14.98
N ILE A 129 -10.92 16.90 14.00
CA ILE A 129 -11.22 16.35 12.68
C ILE A 129 -10.06 16.63 11.73
N LEU A 130 -9.54 15.59 11.10
CA LEU A 130 -8.45 15.63 10.16
C LEU A 130 -8.88 15.11 8.80
N ARG A 131 -8.39 15.75 7.74
CA ARG A 131 -8.47 15.26 6.36
C ARG A 131 -7.08 14.91 5.86
N PHE A 132 -6.91 13.76 5.24
CA PHE A 132 -5.72 13.49 4.44
C PHE A 132 -6.08 13.24 2.98
N THR A 133 -5.12 13.52 2.11
CA THR A 133 -5.22 13.32 0.65
C THR A 133 -3.98 12.58 0.19
N ILE A 134 -4.15 11.42 -0.44
CA ILE A 134 -3.05 10.68 -1.05
C ILE A 134 -2.55 11.45 -2.27
N SER A 135 -1.24 11.70 -2.34
CA SER A 135 -0.60 12.35 -3.48
C SER A 135 -0.76 11.53 -4.75
N ASP A 136 -0.86 12.20 -5.88
CA ASP A 136 -0.94 11.59 -7.22
C ASP A 136 -2.01 10.48 -7.35
N TRP A 137 -3.10 10.60 -6.56
CA TRP A 137 -4.17 9.61 -6.52
C TRP A 137 -4.71 9.28 -7.92
N LYS A 138 -4.90 10.30 -8.77
CA LYS A 138 -5.41 10.11 -10.13
C LYS A 138 -4.47 9.26 -10.96
N GLU A 139 -3.18 9.51 -10.87
CA GLU A 139 -2.17 8.76 -11.62
C GLU A 139 -2.04 7.33 -11.10
N HIS A 140 -2.11 7.14 -9.80
CA HIS A 140 -1.92 5.85 -9.17
C HIS A 140 -3.16 4.97 -9.17
N CYS A 141 -4.35 5.54 -9.12
CA CYS A 141 -5.57 4.81 -8.83
C CYS A 141 -6.67 4.90 -9.89
N THR A 142 -6.65 5.89 -10.81
CA THR A 142 -7.77 6.13 -11.74
C THR A 142 -7.57 5.64 -13.16
N HIS A 143 -6.40 5.17 -13.56
CA HIS A 143 -6.17 4.59 -14.90
C HIS A 143 -6.87 3.24 -15.12
N LEU A 144 -7.98 3.06 -14.49
CA LEU A 144 -8.89 1.97 -14.75
C LEU A 144 -9.83 2.42 -15.88
N GLN A 145 -9.44 2.22 -17.12
CA GLN A 145 -10.26 2.43 -18.32
C GLN A 145 -11.45 1.46 -18.41
N TYR A 146 -11.99 1.04 -17.30
CA TYR A 146 -13.12 0.14 -17.33
C TYR A 146 -14.37 0.86 -16.86
N ASN A 147 -15.42 0.75 -17.68
CA ASN A 147 -16.81 0.92 -17.25
C ASN A 147 -17.06 -0.01 -16.06
N TYR A 148 -16.71 0.48 -14.89
CA TYR A 148 -17.04 -0.20 -13.65
C TYR A 148 -18.53 -0.24 -13.50
N TYR A 149 -19.10 -1.35 -13.87
CA TYR A 149 -20.31 -1.78 -13.20
C TYR A 149 -20.05 -1.64 -11.71
N SER A 150 -20.85 -0.81 -11.08
CA SER A 150 -20.72 -0.40 -9.71
C SER A 150 -20.49 -1.61 -8.80
N TYR A 151 -19.24 -1.92 -8.48
CA TYR A 151 -18.94 -2.77 -7.36
C TYR A 151 -19.26 -1.97 -6.10
N LYS A 152 -20.55 -1.86 -5.78
CA LYS A 152 -20.98 -1.43 -4.47
C LYS A 152 -20.30 -2.34 -3.46
N GLY A 153 -19.36 -1.80 -2.69
CA GLY A 153 -18.66 -2.55 -1.67
C GLY A 153 -17.55 -3.46 -2.19
N SER A 154 -16.79 -3.04 -3.23
CA SER A 154 -15.57 -3.76 -3.58
C SER A 154 -14.70 -3.88 -2.33
N GLY A 155 -14.64 -5.07 -1.75
CA GLY A 155 -13.88 -5.35 -0.55
C GLY A 155 -12.36 -5.29 -0.75
N PHE A 156 -11.85 -4.50 -1.71
CA PHE A 156 -10.43 -4.38 -2.02
C PHE A 156 -10.04 -2.93 -2.36
N PHE A 157 -8.74 -2.66 -2.29
CA PHE A 157 -8.10 -1.45 -2.81
C PHE A 157 -6.87 -1.83 -3.62
N PHE A 158 -6.40 -0.91 -4.44
CA PHE A 158 -5.13 -1.07 -5.16
C PHE A 158 -4.04 -0.28 -4.47
N PHE A 159 -2.88 -0.91 -4.29
CA PHE A 159 -1.70 -0.24 -3.79
C PHE A 159 -0.64 -0.19 -4.90
N PRO A 160 -0.13 1.00 -5.27
CA PRO A 160 0.86 1.14 -6.34
C PRO A 160 2.22 0.59 -5.91
N LEU A 161 2.79 -0.32 -6.67
CA LEU A 161 4.15 -0.86 -6.42
C LEU A 161 5.24 0.22 -6.43
N PRO A 162 5.21 1.24 -7.33
CA PRO A 162 6.20 2.32 -7.29
C PRO A 162 6.21 3.09 -5.97
N VAL A 163 5.05 3.32 -5.37
CA VAL A 163 4.93 4.00 -4.05
C VAL A 163 5.60 3.17 -2.96
N GLY A 164 5.31 1.87 -2.90
CA GLY A 164 5.98 0.97 -1.95
C GLY A 164 7.50 0.90 -2.15
N ARG A 165 7.95 0.84 -3.41
CA ARG A 165 9.39 0.84 -3.73
C ARG A 165 10.08 2.14 -3.34
N LEU A 166 9.42 3.28 -3.53
CA LEU A 166 9.95 4.58 -3.11
C LEU A 166 10.10 4.65 -1.60
N LEU A 167 9.07 4.25 -0.86
CA LEU A 167 9.12 4.20 0.61
C LEU A 167 10.27 3.33 1.10
N LEU A 168 10.43 2.12 0.55
CA LEU A 168 11.55 1.23 0.88
C LEU A 168 12.92 1.84 0.56
N LYS A 169 13.03 2.62 -0.53
CA LYS A 169 14.26 3.31 -0.89
C LYS A 169 14.60 4.42 0.09
N ILE A 170 13.61 5.16 0.55
CA ILE A 170 13.77 6.22 1.56
C ILE A 170 14.22 5.60 2.89
N ALA A 171 13.47 4.62 3.40
CA ALA A 171 13.79 3.96 4.66
C ALA A 171 15.22 3.39 4.70
N ARG A 172 15.70 2.84 3.58
CA ARG A 172 17.09 2.32 3.48
C ARG A 172 18.16 3.40 3.58
N LYS A 173 17.85 4.62 3.17
CA LYS A 173 18.83 5.70 3.17
C LYS A 173 18.91 6.40 4.52
N GLU A 174 17.76 6.53 5.19
CA GLU A 174 17.65 7.42 6.35
C GLU A 174 17.98 6.74 7.69
N VAL A 175 17.48 5.54 7.90
CA VAL A 175 17.48 4.96 9.27
C VAL A 175 18.01 3.52 9.33
N GLY A 176 18.49 3.00 8.25
CA GLY A 176 18.68 1.55 8.20
C GLY A 176 17.33 0.83 8.26
N ILE A 177 17.21 -0.22 7.50
CA ILE A 177 15.93 -0.89 7.30
C ILE A 177 15.63 -1.86 8.43
N VAL A 178 14.56 -1.60 9.17
CA VAL A 178 13.98 -2.53 10.15
C VAL A 178 12.49 -2.66 9.87
N PHE A 179 12.08 -3.82 9.36
CA PHE A 179 10.66 -4.11 9.12
C PHE A 179 9.96 -4.47 10.43
N SER A 180 8.75 -3.98 10.59
CA SER A 180 7.80 -4.60 11.51
C SER A 180 7.33 -5.95 10.97
N GLU A 181 6.65 -6.75 11.78
CA GLU A 181 6.03 -8.00 11.30
C GLU A 181 4.97 -7.72 10.23
N LEU A 182 4.19 -6.66 10.42
CA LEU A 182 3.21 -6.22 9.44
C LEU A 182 3.86 -5.74 8.14
N ASP A 183 4.97 -5.01 8.22
CA ASP A 183 5.72 -4.58 7.04
C ASP A 183 6.29 -5.76 6.26
N ALA A 184 6.79 -6.79 6.97
CA ALA A 184 7.32 -8.00 6.33
C ALA A 184 6.21 -8.78 5.57
N ILE A 185 5.02 -8.89 6.16
CA ILE A 185 3.85 -9.47 5.50
C ILE A 185 3.46 -8.67 4.25
N MET A 186 3.44 -7.34 4.36
CA MET A 186 3.12 -6.47 3.22
C MET A 186 4.20 -6.54 2.14
N ASP A 187 5.47 -6.63 2.51
CA ASP A 187 6.57 -6.81 1.58
C ASP A 187 6.43 -8.12 0.78
N MET A 188 6.14 -9.23 1.46
CA MET A 188 5.85 -10.49 0.77
C MET A 188 4.64 -10.37 -0.16
N TRP A 189 3.58 -9.71 0.29
CA TRP A 189 2.38 -9.51 -0.52
C TRP A 189 2.67 -8.69 -1.79
N LEU A 190 3.45 -7.62 -1.69
CA LEU A 190 3.87 -6.81 -2.83
C LEU A 190 4.73 -7.57 -3.86
N HIS A 191 5.36 -8.64 -3.43
CA HIS A 191 6.22 -9.48 -4.26
C HIS A 191 5.56 -10.81 -4.63
N THR A 192 4.27 -10.96 -4.36
CA THR A 192 3.51 -12.14 -4.77
C THR A 192 3.21 -12.08 -6.26
N ILE A 193 3.60 -13.12 -6.97
CA ILE A 193 3.43 -13.28 -8.42
C ILE A 193 2.54 -14.50 -8.68
N LEU A 194 1.63 -14.34 -9.61
CA LEU A 194 0.76 -15.41 -10.10
C LEU A 194 0.75 -15.39 -11.63
N ASN A 195 0.87 -16.56 -12.22
CA ASN A 195 0.76 -16.76 -13.66
C ASN A 195 1.81 -15.99 -14.49
N ASP A 196 3.07 -15.95 -14.00
CA ASP A 196 4.20 -15.40 -14.74
C ASP A 196 5.12 -16.54 -15.22
N PRO A 197 5.26 -16.78 -16.54
CA PRO A 197 6.07 -17.85 -17.08
C PRO A 197 7.56 -17.73 -16.76
N LYS A 198 8.02 -16.55 -16.34
CA LYS A 198 9.40 -16.31 -15.90
C LYS A 198 9.65 -16.74 -14.45
N VAL A 199 8.60 -17.07 -13.70
CA VAL A 199 8.68 -17.43 -12.28
C VAL A 199 8.10 -18.82 -12.06
N ARG A 200 8.98 -19.79 -11.88
CA ARG A 200 8.63 -21.20 -11.70
C ARG A 200 7.64 -21.40 -10.54
N GLY A 201 6.57 -22.13 -10.80
CA GLY A 201 5.52 -22.47 -9.84
C GLY A 201 4.39 -21.44 -9.76
N SER A 202 4.59 -20.23 -10.32
CA SER A 202 3.56 -19.19 -10.32
C SER A 202 2.38 -19.52 -11.23
N GLU A 203 2.55 -20.46 -12.15
CA GLU A 203 1.51 -20.98 -13.04
C GLU A 203 0.40 -21.75 -12.31
N TYR A 204 0.73 -22.31 -11.13
CA TYR A 204 -0.20 -23.12 -10.34
C TYR A 204 -0.72 -22.41 -9.09
N MET A 205 0.10 -21.54 -8.48
CA MET A 205 -0.26 -20.86 -7.24
C MET A 205 0.49 -19.53 -7.10
N PRO A 206 0.00 -18.60 -6.28
CA PRO A 206 0.74 -17.40 -5.92
C PRO A 206 2.06 -17.77 -5.23
N VAL A 207 3.18 -17.22 -5.70
CA VAL A 207 4.50 -17.39 -5.11
C VAL A 207 5.12 -16.04 -4.77
N VAL A 208 5.85 -15.96 -3.67
CA VAL A 208 6.63 -14.76 -3.33
C VAL A 208 7.96 -14.83 -4.07
N TYR A 209 8.21 -13.82 -4.92
CA TYR A 209 9.40 -13.76 -5.76
C TYR A 209 10.11 -12.41 -5.65
N TYR A 210 11.39 -12.46 -5.33
CA TYR A 210 12.26 -11.29 -5.37
C TYR A 210 13.21 -11.40 -6.58
N SER A 211 13.34 -10.34 -7.35
CA SER A 211 14.01 -10.30 -8.66
C SER A 211 15.48 -10.80 -8.68
N ASN A 212 16.14 -10.83 -7.54
CA ASN A 212 17.51 -11.34 -7.41
C ASN A 212 17.60 -12.87 -7.22
N MET A 213 16.49 -13.58 -7.23
CA MET A 213 16.42 -15.04 -6.98
C MET A 213 16.52 -15.90 -8.25
N ARG A 214 16.94 -15.34 -9.36
CA ARG A 214 17.20 -16.05 -10.64
C ARG A 214 16.01 -16.93 -11.10
N GLY A 215 14.79 -16.42 -10.99
CA GLY A 215 13.58 -17.17 -11.39
C GLY A 215 13.14 -18.27 -10.41
N MET A 216 13.81 -18.44 -9.29
CA MET A 216 13.46 -19.43 -8.28
C MET A 216 12.78 -18.74 -7.08
N PRO A 217 11.57 -19.16 -6.71
CA PRO A 217 10.83 -18.57 -5.57
C PRO A 217 11.31 -19.13 -4.21
N LEU A 218 12.55 -19.53 -4.11
CA LEU A 218 13.11 -20.05 -2.87
C LEU A 218 13.54 -18.90 -1.97
N LEU A 219 12.85 -18.73 -0.87
CA LEU A 219 13.18 -17.75 0.16
C LEU A 219 14.16 -18.40 1.16
N SER A 220 15.34 -17.81 1.32
CA SER A 220 16.25 -18.22 2.39
C SER A 220 16.11 -17.31 3.61
N TYR A 221 16.16 -17.88 4.81
CA TYR A 221 16.16 -17.11 6.06
C TYR A 221 17.24 -16.02 6.09
N THR A 222 18.42 -16.31 5.54
CA THR A 222 19.52 -15.34 5.45
C THR A 222 19.17 -14.15 4.56
N TYR A 223 18.49 -14.39 3.46
CA TYR A 223 18.06 -13.33 2.55
C TYR A 223 16.98 -12.46 3.22
N LEU A 224 15.96 -13.07 3.82
CA LEU A 224 14.88 -12.37 4.49
C LEU A 224 15.38 -11.60 5.71
N ALA A 225 16.24 -12.19 6.53
CA ALA A 225 16.86 -11.52 7.66
C ALA A 225 17.59 -10.24 7.23
N ARG A 226 18.41 -10.32 6.18
CA ARG A 226 19.11 -9.15 5.62
C ARG A 226 18.12 -8.12 5.05
N ARG A 227 17.09 -8.57 4.34
CA ARG A 227 16.10 -7.72 3.70
C ARG A 227 15.30 -6.93 4.72
N TRP A 228 14.90 -7.58 5.81
CA TRP A 228 14.03 -6.99 6.83
C TRP A 228 14.77 -6.39 8.02
N GLY A 229 16.10 -6.48 8.04
CA GLY A 229 16.90 -6.00 9.17
C GLY A 229 16.72 -6.84 10.44
N TRP A 230 16.39 -8.13 10.30
CA TRP A 230 16.12 -9.04 11.42
C TRP A 230 17.29 -10.02 11.66
N SER A 231 17.31 -10.60 12.86
CA SER A 231 18.10 -11.80 13.10
C SER A 231 17.50 -13.00 12.33
N LYS A 232 18.31 -14.01 12.02
CA LYS A 232 17.80 -15.25 11.37
C LYS A 232 16.75 -15.97 12.21
N SER A 233 16.85 -15.88 13.54
CA SER A 233 15.91 -16.50 14.46
C SER A 233 14.56 -15.81 14.54
N ARG A 234 14.48 -14.56 14.04
CA ARG A 234 13.22 -13.81 13.98
C ARG A 234 12.45 -14.05 12.68
N VAL A 235 13.12 -14.48 11.60
CA VAL A 235 12.50 -14.83 10.32
C VAL A 235 11.73 -16.13 10.41
#